data_2164ddf8635fcd2592116a2e2fa6230d
#
_entry.id   2164ddf8635fcd2592116a2e2fa6230d
#
_cell.length_a   1.000
_cell.length_b   1.000
_cell.length_c   1.000
_cell.angle_alpha   90.00
_cell.angle_beta   90.00
_cell.angle_gamma   90.00
#
_symmetry.space_group_name_H-M   'P 1'
#
loop_
_entity.id
_entity.type
_entity.pdbx_description
1 polymer ?
#
loop_
_entity_poly.entity_id
_entity_poly.type
_entity_poly.pdbx_seq_one_letter_code
_entity_poly.pdbx_strand_id
1 'polypeptide(L)'
;LQIGSLPEGKAATLEQILSYEAAISESGASLVVMPEALLGGYPKGERFGTQLGYRLPEGREAFARYHANAIDVPGTETDALAALSARTGADLVVGVIERSGHSLFCTALFFTPQAGLAGKHRKLMPTGTERRIWAQGDGSTLPVIEGSAGRLGTAICWENYMPLLR
;
A
#
# COMPACT_ATOMS: atom_id res chain seq x y z
N LEU A 1 -1.19 -13.53 0.06
CA LEU A 1 0.14 -13.60 -0.56
C LEU A 1 1.15 -12.93 0.37
N GLN A 2 2.08 -13.70 0.94
CA GLN A 2 3.07 -13.20 1.90
C GLN A 2 4.42 -13.05 1.19
N ILE A 3 4.67 -11.84 0.69
CA ILE A 3 5.90 -11.43 0.00
C ILE A 3 6.40 -10.12 0.57
N GLY A 4 7.64 -9.75 0.29
CA GLY A 4 8.24 -8.49 0.71
C GLY A 4 8.56 -7.58 -0.47
N SER A 5 8.76 -6.29 -0.17
CA SER A 5 9.28 -5.33 -1.14
C SER A 5 10.69 -5.72 -1.58
N LEU A 6 10.97 -5.60 -2.85
CA LEU A 6 12.31 -5.85 -3.39
C LEU A 6 13.19 -4.60 -3.26
N PRO A 7 14.50 -4.77 -2.98
CA PRO A 7 15.42 -3.64 -2.81
C PRO A 7 15.62 -2.82 -4.11
N GLU A 8 15.34 -3.42 -5.26
CA GLU A 8 15.36 -2.79 -6.58
C GLU A 8 14.24 -1.77 -6.78
N GLY A 9 13.27 -1.75 -5.89
CA GLY A 9 12.20 -0.76 -5.82
C GLY A 9 10.84 -1.23 -6.32
N LYS A 10 9.95 -0.24 -6.51
CA LYS A 10 8.53 -0.50 -6.81
C LYS A 10 8.29 -1.25 -8.11
N ALA A 11 9.10 -1.00 -9.14
CA ALA A 11 8.94 -1.68 -10.43
C ALA A 11 9.19 -3.18 -10.30
N ALA A 12 10.32 -3.56 -9.69
CA ALA A 12 10.65 -4.97 -9.46
C ALA A 12 9.63 -5.65 -8.51
N THR A 13 9.17 -4.93 -7.47
CA THR A 13 8.13 -5.44 -6.56
C THR A 13 6.81 -5.65 -7.29
N LEU A 14 6.42 -4.73 -8.19
CA LEU A 14 5.22 -4.90 -9.00
C LEU A 14 5.34 -6.10 -9.94
N GLU A 15 6.47 -6.26 -10.62
CA GLU A 15 6.74 -7.44 -11.47
C GLU A 15 6.65 -8.74 -10.66
N GLN A 16 7.20 -8.76 -9.44
CA GLN A 16 7.06 -9.89 -8.53
C GLN A 16 5.58 -10.18 -8.22
N ILE A 17 4.76 -9.16 -7.91
CA ILE A 17 3.32 -9.34 -7.67
C ILE A 17 2.65 -9.94 -8.91
N LEU A 18 2.92 -9.40 -10.08
CA LEU A 18 2.32 -9.85 -11.34
C LEU A 18 2.74 -11.29 -11.70
N SER A 19 3.93 -11.73 -11.31
CA SER A 19 4.39 -13.10 -11.56
C SER A 19 3.57 -14.17 -10.84
N TYR A 20 2.77 -13.80 -9.83
CA TYR A 20 1.86 -14.73 -9.14
C TYR A 20 0.50 -14.90 -9.82
N GLU A 21 0.26 -14.30 -10.98
CA GLU A 21 -1.02 -14.36 -11.69
C GLU A 21 -1.52 -15.80 -11.89
N ALA A 22 -0.66 -16.69 -12.39
CA ALA A 22 -1.01 -18.10 -12.58
C ALA A 22 -1.38 -18.79 -11.26
N ALA A 23 -0.56 -18.59 -10.22
CA ALA A 23 -0.80 -19.20 -8.92
C ALA A 23 -2.09 -18.67 -8.26
N ILE A 24 -2.40 -17.38 -8.42
CA ILE A 24 -3.67 -16.80 -7.94
C ILE A 24 -4.84 -17.46 -8.66
N SER A 25 -4.80 -17.54 -9.99
CA SER A 25 -5.86 -18.14 -10.80
C SER A 25 -6.07 -19.62 -10.46
N GLU A 26 -4.98 -20.39 -10.35
CA GLU A 26 -5.02 -21.81 -10.02
C GLU A 26 -5.54 -22.08 -8.59
N SER A 27 -5.29 -21.16 -7.66
CA SER A 27 -5.75 -21.29 -6.27
C SER A 27 -7.27 -21.21 -6.12
N GLY A 28 -7.97 -20.59 -7.07
CA GLY A 28 -9.39 -20.30 -6.99
C GLY A 28 -9.75 -19.31 -5.87
N ALA A 29 -8.78 -18.57 -5.35
CA ALA A 29 -9.02 -17.60 -4.29
C ALA A 29 -9.90 -16.44 -4.77
N SER A 30 -10.97 -16.15 -4.04
CA SER A 30 -11.84 -14.99 -4.31
C SER A 30 -11.25 -13.68 -3.79
N LEU A 31 -10.30 -13.74 -2.85
CA LEU A 31 -9.63 -12.58 -2.25
C LEU A 31 -8.15 -12.89 -2.04
N VAL A 32 -7.30 -11.97 -2.48
CA VAL A 32 -5.85 -11.98 -2.24
C VAL A 32 -5.45 -10.75 -1.43
N VAL A 33 -4.91 -10.97 -0.24
CA VAL A 33 -4.42 -9.92 0.64
C VAL A 33 -2.89 -9.90 0.62
N MET A 34 -2.32 -8.71 0.45
CA MET A 34 -0.87 -8.46 0.40
C MET A 34 -0.44 -7.56 1.56
N PRO A 35 0.85 -7.60 1.99
CA PRO A 35 1.32 -6.89 3.18
C PRO A 35 1.19 -5.37 3.10
N GLU A 36 1.22 -4.74 4.30
CA GLU A 36 1.37 -3.30 4.49
C GLU A 36 2.63 -2.80 3.77
N ALA A 37 2.51 -1.64 3.09
CA ALA A 37 3.64 -0.94 2.45
C ALA A 37 4.42 -1.79 1.42
N LEU A 38 3.80 -2.80 0.81
CA LEU A 38 4.48 -3.68 -0.15
C LEU A 38 5.03 -2.91 -1.36
N LEU A 39 4.21 -2.08 -2.01
CA LEU A 39 4.70 -1.18 -3.06
C LEU A 39 5.16 0.14 -2.44
N GLY A 40 6.43 0.45 -2.59
CA GLY A 40 7.09 1.61 -2.01
C GLY A 40 8.02 1.25 -0.84
N GLY A 41 7.77 0.14 -0.16
CA GLY A 41 8.60 -0.41 0.90
C GLY A 41 8.32 0.17 2.29
N TYR A 42 8.46 -0.67 3.32
CA TYR A 42 8.42 -0.23 4.71
C TYR A 42 9.77 0.36 5.12
N PRO A 43 9.84 1.60 5.65
CA PRO A 43 11.09 2.30 5.91
C PRO A 43 11.76 1.83 7.21
N LYS A 44 11.87 0.54 7.41
CA LYS A 44 12.42 -0.07 8.64
C LYS A 44 13.88 0.30 8.85
N GLY A 45 14.19 0.89 10.01
CA GLY A 45 15.53 1.30 10.37
C GLY A 45 16.00 2.60 9.73
N GLU A 46 15.25 3.16 8.80
CA GLU A 46 15.57 4.43 8.16
C GLU A 46 15.39 5.60 9.13
N ARG A 47 16.36 6.49 9.13
CA ARG A 47 16.33 7.72 9.94
C ARG A 47 16.09 8.96 9.08
N PHE A 48 16.32 8.89 7.78
CA PHE A 48 16.28 10.02 6.84
C PHE A 48 17.10 11.22 7.34
N GLY A 49 18.22 10.97 8.01
CA GLY A 49 19.06 12.01 8.61
C GLY A 49 18.38 12.83 9.71
N THR A 50 17.26 12.37 10.24
CA THR A 50 16.45 13.15 11.19
C THR A 50 16.87 12.86 12.62
N GLN A 51 17.45 13.84 13.29
CA GLN A 51 17.58 13.93 14.74
C GLN A 51 16.87 15.19 15.24
N LEU A 52 16.53 15.25 16.52
CA LEU A 52 15.95 16.46 17.10
C LEU A 52 16.94 17.62 16.91
N GLY A 53 16.52 18.66 16.17
CA GLY A 53 17.32 19.84 15.86
C GLY A 53 18.28 19.71 14.65
N TYR A 54 18.34 18.53 14.00
CA TYR A 54 19.22 18.31 12.84
C TYR A 54 18.47 17.84 11.61
N ARG A 55 18.92 18.29 10.44
CA ARG A 55 18.48 17.84 9.12
C ARG A 55 19.72 17.67 8.25
N LEU A 56 20.16 16.44 8.07
CA LEU A 56 21.37 16.13 7.30
C LEU A 56 21.06 16.05 5.80
N PRO A 57 22.00 16.49 4.92
CA PRO A 57 21.81 16.41 3.46
C PRO A 57 21.54 15.00 2.95
N GLU A 58 22.27 14.00 3.41
CA GLU A 58 22.09 12.57 3.07
C GLU A 58 20.71 12.04 3.43
N GLY A 59 20.10 12.57 4.49
CA GLY A 59 18.74 12.25 4.87
C GLY A 59 17.69 12.79 3.89
N ARG A 60 17.96 13.95 3.29
CA ARG A 60 17.10 14.50 2.23
C ARG A 60 17.16 13.65 0.96
N GLU A 61 18.35 13.18 0.61
CA GLU A 61 18.53 12.29 -0.54
C GLU A 61 17.85 10.93 -0.29
N ALA A 62 18.00 10.36 0.91
CA ALA A 62 17.33 9.13 1.29
C ALA A 62 15.81 9.27 1.21
N PHE A 63 15.27 10.39 1.73
CA PHE A 63 13.83 10.68 1.64
C PHE A 63 13.38 10.89 0.18
N ALA A 64 14.17 11.59 -0.63
CA ALA A 64 13.85 11.81 -2.05
C ALA A 64 13.76 10.48 -2.82
N ARG A 65 14.69 9.53 -2.57
CA ARG A 65 14.62 8.19 -3.14
C ARG A 65 13.37 7.44 -2.66
N TYR A 66 13.06 7.51 -1.37
CA TYR A 66 11.86 6.88 -0.82
C TYR A 66 10.58 7.47 -1.42
N HIS A 67 10.50 8.81 -1.54
CA HIS A 67 9.38 9.51 -2.17
C HIS A 67 9.23 9.14 -3.66
N ALA A 68 10.34 9.00 -4.39
CA ALA A 68 10.31 8.57 -5.79
C ALA A 68 9.83 7.12 -5.95
N ASN A 69 10.07 6.28 -4.93
CA ASN A 69 9.62 4.88 -4.92
C ASN A 69 8.14 4.69 -4.49
N ALA A 70 7.48 5.75 -4.04
CA ALA A 70 6.04 5.76 -3.79
C ALA A 70 5.24 5.74 -5.11
N ILE A 71 3.97 5.34 -5.06
CA ILE A 71 3.08 5.29 -6.22
C ILE A 71 2.06 6.42 -6.20
N ASP A 72 1.63 6.86 -7.36
CA ASP A 72 0.46 7.73 -7.51
C ASP A 72 -0.81 6.88 -7.53
N VAL A 73 -1.90 7.39 -6.94
CA VAL A 73 -3.18 6.68 -6.85
C VAL A 73 -4.32 7.63 -7.29
N PRO A 74 -4.91 7.42 -8.49
CA PRO A 74 -4.59 6.38 -9.48
C PRO A 74 -3.27 6.63 -10.22
N GLY A 75 -2.71 5.57 -10.84
CA GLY A 75 -1.47 5.62 -11.61
C GLY A 75 -1.16 4.28 -12.29
N THR A 76 -0.04 4.19 -12.96
CA THR A 76 0.36 3.02 -13.76
C THR A 76 0.41 1.72 -12.95
N GLU A 77 0.87 1.80 -11.70
CA GLU A 77 0.91 0.63 -10.81
C GLU A 77 -0.49 0.17 -10.43
N THR A 78 -1.43 1.12 -10.21
CA THR A 78 -2.83 0.77 -9.93
C THR A 78 -3.53 0.18 -11.14
N ASP A 79 -3.20 0.63 -12.35
CA ASP A 79 -3.74 0.07 -13.58
C ASP A 79 -3.29 -1.39 -13.78
N ALA A 80 -2.01 -1.68 -13.50
CA ALA A 80 -1.48 -3.03 -13.58
C ALA A 80 -2.14 -3.99 -12.57
N LEU A 81 -2.37 -3.52 -11.33
CA LEU A 81 -3.06 -4.29 -10.28
C LEU A 81 -4.55 -4.51 -10.62
N ALA A 82 -5.22 -3.49 -11.17
CA ALA A 82 -6.59 -3.62 -11.65
C ALA A 82 -6.70 -4.67 -12.77
N ALA A 83 -5.75 -4.66 -13.70
CA ALA A 83 -5.66 -5.67 -14.75
C ALA A 83 -5.40 -7.08 -14.19
N LEU A 84 -4.54 -7.22 -13.16
CA LEU A 84 -4.32 -8.50 -12.48
C LEU A 84 -5.60 -9.02 -11.83
N SER A 85 -6.35 -8.16 -11.11
CA SER A 85 -7.64 -8.51 -10.52
C SER A 85 -8.63 -8.99 -11.59
N ALA A 86 -8.73 -8.26 -12.70
CA ALA A 86 -9.62 -8.63 -13.81
C ALA A 86 -9.28 -9.98 -14.45
N ARG A 87 -7.98 -10.27 -14.67
CA ARG A 87 -7.54 -11.52 -15.28
C ARG A 87 -7.66 -12.72 -14.36
N THR A 88 -7.41 -12.54 -13.07
CA THR A 88 -7.48 -13.64 -12.08
C THR A 88 -8.89 -13.88 -11.55
N GLY A 89 -9.80 -12.91 -11.72
CA GLY A 89 -11.14 -12.96 -11.14
C GLY A 89 -11.17 -12.77 -9.62
N ALA A 90 -10.03 -12.45 -8.99
CA ALA A 90 -9.89 -12.27 -7.55
C ALA A 90 -9.94 -10.79 -7.15
N ASP A 91 -10.59 -10.50 -6.03
CA ASP A 91 -10.42 -9.22 -5.34
C ASP A 91 -9.00 -9.12 -4.78
N LEU A 92 -8.40 -7.92 -4.83
CA LEU A 92 -7.06 -7.71 -4.25
C LEU A 92 -7.12 -6.61 -3.18
N VAL A 93 -6.43 -6.84 -2.06
CA VAL A 93 -6.10 -5.80 -1.08
C VAL A 93 -4.59 -5.68 -1.01
N VAL A 94 -4.06 -4.52 -1.38
CA VAL A 94 -2.61 -4.30 -1.56
C VAL A 94 -2.15 -3.13 -0.72
N GLY A 95 -1.17 -3.36 0.17
CA GLY A 95 -0.52 -2.29 0.92
C GLY A 95 0.50 -1.54 0.07
N VAL A 96 0.41 -0.22 0.05
CA VAL A 96 1.27 0.64 -0.77
C VAL A 96 1.73 1.88 0.01
N ILE A 97 2.79 2.52 -0.48
CA ILE A 97 3.10 3.91 -0.12
C ILE A 97 2.54 4.80 -1.22
N GLU A 98 1.47 5.50 -0.89
CA GLU A 98 0.80 6.45 -1.78
C GLU A 98 1.49 7.80 -1.71
N ARG A 99 1.78 8.38 -2.87
CA ARG A 99 2.19 9.76 -3.00
C ARG A 99 0.98 10.63 -3.34
N SER A 100 0.77 11.68 -2.55
CA SER A 100 -0.27 12.68 -2.84
C SER A 100 0.33 14.07 -2.63
N GLY A 101 0.63 14.76 -3.71
CA GLY A 101 1.43 15.99 -3.68
C GLY A 101 2.81 15.73 -3.08
N HIS A 102 3.13 16.43 -2.00
CA HIS A 102 4.40 16.28 -1.26
C HIS A 102 4.31 15.34 -0.06
N SER A 103 3.14 14.77 0.20
CA SER A 103 2.90 13.87 1.32
C SER A 103 2.93 12.41 0.88
N LEU A 104 3.39 11.56 1.80
CA LEU A 104 3.33 10.11 1.67
C LEU A 104 2.32 9.54 2.66
N PHE A 105 1.55 8.55 2.22
CA PHE A 105 0.58 7.84 3.05
C PHE A 105 0.84 6.33 2.97
N CYS A 106 0.77 5.66 4.10
CA CYS A 106 0.60 4.21 4.12
C CYS A 106 -0.85 3.90 3.78
N THR A 107 -1.09 3.22 2.67
CA THR A 107 -2.42 3.07 2.09
C THR A 107 -2.68 1.60 1.74
N ALA A 108 -3.88 1.12 2.02
CA ALA A 108 -4.39 -0.13 1.47
C ALA A 108 -5.32 0.19 0.29
N LEU A 109 -5.05 -0.43 -0.85
CA LEU A 109 -5.84 -0.32 -2.07
C LEU A 109 -6.72 -1.54 -2.25
N PHE A 110 -7.95 -1.33 -2.68
CA PHE A 110 -8.90 -2.39 -2.99
C PHE A 110 -9.13 -2.44 -4.49
N PHE A 111 -9.02 -3.63 -5.05
CA PHE A 111 -9.34 -3.89 -6.44
C PHE A 111 -10.39 -4.98 -6.53
N THR A 112 -11.32 -4.81 -7.45
CA THR A 112 -12.26 -5.86 -7.83
C THR A 112 -12.21 -6.08 -9.34
N PRO A 113 -12.51 -7.30 -9.83
CA PRO A 113 -12.50 -7.59 -11.27
C PRO A 113 -13.41 -6.68 -12.08
N GLN A 114 -14.51 -6.18 -11.48
CA GLN A 114 -15.52 -5.37 -12.17
C GLN A 114 -15.20 -3.88 -12.14
N ALA A 115 -14.68 -3.38 -11.01
CA ALA A 115 -14.49 -1.94 -10.81
C ALA A 115 -13.05 -1.49 -11.03
N GLY A 116 -12.08 -2.42 -11.11
CA GLY A 116 -10.66 -2.08 -11.04
C GLY A 116 -10.33 -1.54 -9.67
N LEU A 117 -9.75 -0.35 -9.57
CA LEU A 117 -9.51 0.32 -8.28
C LEU A 117 -10.85 0.74 -7.65
N ALA A 118 -11.33 -0.07 -6.71
CA ALA A 118 -12.64 0.09 -6.07
C ALA A 118 -12.60 1.05 -4.87
N GLY A 119 -11.45 1.23 -4.25
CA GLY A 119 -11.29 2.15 -3.11
C GLY A 119 -9.90 2.12 -2.50
N LYS A 120 -9.70 3.01 -1.54
CA LYS A 120 -8.46 3.07 -0.76
C LYS A 120 -8.74 3.44 0.69
N HIS A 121 -7.90 2.93 1.59
CA HIS A 121 -7.85 3.32 2.99
C HIS A 121 -6.45 3.83 3.32
N ARG A 122 -6.33 5.09 3.72
CA ARG A 122 -5.10 5.69 4.25
C ARG A 122 -5.02 5.43 5.74
N LYS A 123 -3.91 4.88 6.22
CA LYS A 123 -3.67 4.63 7.64
C LYS A 123 -3.96 5.88 8.47
N LEU A 124 -4.91 5.78 9.40
CA LEU A 124 -5.38 6.91 10.20
C LEU A 124 -4.28 7.46 11.09
N MET A 125 -3.52 6.56 11.72
CA MET A 125 -2.48 6.94 12.66
C MET A 125 -1.20 6.13 12.40
N PRO A 126 -0.21 6.67 11.67
CA PRO A 126 1.09 6.07 11.58
C PRO A 126 1.71 5.86 12.96
N THR A 127 2.40 4.74 13.15
CA THR A 127 2.88 4.29 14.45
C THR A 127 4.28 4.82 14.75
N GLY A 128 4.47 5.43 15.93
CA GLY A 128 5.78 5.83 16.42
C GLY A 128 6.58 6.67 15.42
N THR A 129 7.70 6.14 14.93
CA THR A 129 8.58 6.85 13.99
C THR A 129 8.04 6.99 12.58
N GLU A 130 7.03 6.18 12.20
CA GLU A 130 6.34 6.31 10.90
C GLU A 130 5.77 7.73 10.71
N ARG A 131 5.36 8.39 11.79
CA ARG A 131 4.82 9.77 11.79
C ARG A 131 5.79 10.82 11.26
N ARG A 132 7.08 10.51 11.17
CA ARG A 132 8.09 11.39 10.58
C ARG A 132 8.06 11.38 9.07
N ILE A 133 7.43 10.36 8.48
CA ILE A 133 7.50 10.03 7.06
C ILE A 133 6.13 10.04 6.44
N TRP A 134 5.14 9.41 7.09
CA TRP A 134 3.80 9.25 6.60
C TRP A 134 2.83 10.24 7.24
N ALA A 135 2.01 10.86 6.42
CA ALA A 135 0.89 11.67 6.87
C ALA A 135 -0.23 10.78 7.41
N GLN A 136 -1.06 11.36 8.26
CA GLN A 136 -2.25 10.71 8.79
C GLN A 136 -3.36 10.66 7.75
N GLY A 137 -4.04 9.54 7.66
CA GLY A 137 -5.31 9.43 6.98
C GLY A 137 -6.45 10.09 7.76
N ASP A 138 -7.60 10.14 7.14
CA ASP A 138 -8.83 10.66 7.75
C ASP A 138 -10.04 9.79 7.39
N GLY A 139 -11.21 10.16 7.89
CA GLY A 139 -12.46 9.45 7.65
C GLY A 139 -12.94 9.44 6.20
N SER A 140 -12.34 10.24 5.31
CA SER A 140 -12.72 10.28 3.88
C SER A 140 -12.29 9.03 3.12
N THR A 141 -11.38 8.26 3.70
CA THR A 141 -10.83 7.03 3.10
C THR A 141 -11.09 5.80 3.98
N LEU A 142 -12.32 5.59 4.40
CA LEU A 142 -12.78 4.41 5.15
C LEU A 142 -13.87 3.67 4.34
N PRO A 143 -13.51 3.08 3.18
CA PRO A 143 -14.49 2.42 2.35
C PRO A 143 -14.87 1.05 2.92
N VAL A 144 -16.12 0.65 2.63
CA VAL A 144 -16.53 -0.75 2.64
C VAL A 144 -16.83 -1.12 1.20
N ILE A 145 -16.07 -2.06 0.66
CA ILE A 145 -16.15 -2.48 -0.75
C ILE A 145 -16.99 -3.74 -0.83
N GLU A 146 -17.95 -3.76 -1.74
CA GLU A 146 -18.66 -5.00 -2.11
C GLU A 146 -17.75 -5.81 -3.04
N GLY A 147 -17.22 -6.91 -2.53
CA GLY A 147 -16.31 -7.78 -3.25
C GLY A 147 -16.87 -9.20 -3.40
N SER A 148 -16.13 -10.06 -4.11
CA SER A 148 -16.49 -11.46 -4.35
C SER A 148 -16.52 -12.29 -3.05
N ALA A 149 -15.69 -11.92 -2.07
CA ALA A 149 -15.64 -12.54 -0.76
C ALA A 149 -16.65 -11.93 0.25
N GLY A 150 -17.47 -10.96 -0.18
CA GLY A 150 -18.42 -10.22 0.65
C GLY A 150 -17.98 -8.78 0.87
N ARG A 151 -18.43 -8.16 1.97
CA ARG A 151 -18.09 -6.78 2.31
C ARG A 151 -16.68 -6.69 2.87
N LEU A 152 -15.83 -5.93 2.23
CA LEU A 152 -14.41 -5.79 2.54
C LEU A 152 -14.12 -4.42 3.14
N GLY A 153 -13.52 -4.41 4.31
CA GLY A 153 -12.85 -3.27 4.93
C GLY A 153 -11.46 -3.69 5.36
N THR A 154 -10.60 -2.75 5.73
CA THR A 154 -9.27 -3.07 6.23
C THR A 154 -8.89 -2.20 7.42
N ALA A 155 -8.03 -2.74 8.26
CA ALA A 155 -7.34 -2.03 9.34
C ALA A 155 -5.84 -2.31 9.20
N ILE A 156 -5.03 -1.26 9.10
CA ILE A 156 -3.60 -1.36 8.87
C ILE A 156 -2.88 -1.39 10.22
N CYS A 157 -2.16 -2.49 10.53
CA CYS A 157 -1.27 -2.62 11.68
C CYS A 157 -2.01 -2.37 13.01
N TRP A 158 -1.59 -1.37 13.81
CA TRP A 158 -2.19 -1.02 15.10
C TRP A 158 -3.63 -0.50 15.02
N GLU A 159 -4.14 -0.18 13.83
CA GLU A 159 -5.56 0.14 13.66
C GLU A 159 -6.48 -1.00 14.11
N ASN A 160 -5.97 -2.23 14.12
CA ASN A 160 -6.68 -3.40 14.66
C ASN A 160 -7.05 -3.25 16.14
N TYR A 161 -6.37 -2.35 16.87
CA TYR A 161 -6.64 -2.03 18.26
C TYR A 161 -7.48 -0.77 18.45
N MET A 162 -8.01 -0.17 17.37
CA MET A 162 -8.89 0.99 17.42
C MET A 162 -10.36 0.54 17.42
N PRO A 163 -11.08 0.54 18.57
CA PRO A 163 -12.44 0.01 18.63
C PRO A 163 -13.44 0.74 17.72
N LEU A 164 -13.22 2.06 17.52
CA LEU A 164 -14.11 2.87 16.68
C LEU A 164 -13.89 2.69 15.18
N LEU A 165 -12.77 2.08 14.76
CA LEU A 165 -12.53 1.74 13.37
C LEU A 165 -13.20 0.40 13.01
N ARG A 166 -13.24 -0.53 13.93
CA ARG A 166 -13.81 -1.86 13.79
C ARG A 166 -15.29 -1.89 14.09
#